data_705026d16b6e09c3e5a9d5ab19317347
#
_entry.id   705026d16b6e09c3e5a9d5ab19317347
#
_cell.length_a   1.000
_cell.length_b   1.000
_cell.length_c   1.000
_cell.angle_alpha   90.00
_cell.angle_beta   90.00
_cell.angle_gamma   90.00
#
_symmetry.space_group_name_H-M   'P 1'
#
loop_
_entity.id
_entity.type
_entity.pdbx_description
1 polymer ?
#
loop_
_entity_poly.entity_id
_entity_poly.type
_entity_poly.pdbx_seq_one_letter_code
_entity_poly.pdbx_strand_id
1 'polypeptide(L)'
;QNLILGIKDLRAKGRWSIDDMFDMYPNLRERADVLGSVISGGEQQMLSMCRTLMGDPDLVMIDEPTEGLAPKIVEQVSNLLAEIASRGISILLVEQKLGIALKISHRLYVMGHGEIVFEGTVDEFTANNQVREEWLEV
;
A
#
# COMPACT_ATOMS: atom_id res chain seq x y z
N GLN A 1 -17.73 0.22 -11.88
CA GLN A 1 -17.46 -1.07 -12.55
C GLN A 1 -16.12 -1.68 -12.09
N ASN A 2 -14.99 -0.95 -12.12
CA ASN A 2 -13.66 -1.49 -11.74
C ASN A 2 -13.62 -2.12 -10.34
N LEU A 3 -14.23 -1.50 -9.33
CA LEU A 3 -14.26 -2.04 -7.96
C LEU A 3 -15.05 -3.34 -7.88
N ILE A 4 -16.17 -3.45 -8.62
CA ILE A 4 -16.99 -4.65 -8.66
C ILE A 4 -16.23 -5.85 -9.23
N LEU A 5 -15.33 -5.62 -10.19
CA LEU A 5 -14.47 -6.68 -10.75
C LEU A 5 -13.51 -7.31 -9.73
N GLY A 6 -13.22 -6.61 -8.63
CA GLY A 6 -12.41 -7.14 -7.52
C GLY A 6 -13.18 -8.14 -6.64
N ILE A 7 -14.49 -8.07 -6.58
CA ILE A 7 -15.31 -8.88 -5.68
C ILE A 7 -15.33 -10.33 -6.16
N LYS A 8 -14.82 -11.25 -5.33
CA LYS A 8 -14.78 -12.69 -5.65
C LYS A 8 -16.15 -13.36 -5.47
N ASP A 9 -16.91 -12.98 -4.45
CA ASP A 9 -18.24 -13.50 -4.16
C ASP A 9 -19.19 -12.35 -3.82
N LEU A 10 -20.12 -12.07 -4.71
CA LEU A 10 -21.13 -11.01 -4.52
C LEU A 10 -22.15 -11.31 -3.40
N ARG A 11 -22.18 -12.54 -2.88
CA ARG A 11 -23.10 -12.96 -1.81
C ARG A 11 -22.41 -12.91 -0.43
N ALA A 12 -21.09 -12.95 -0.39
CA ALA A 12 -20.32 -12.85 0.84
C ALA A 12 -20.15 -11.38 1.26
N LYS A 13 -20.28 -11.13 2.58
CA LYS A 13 -19.92 -9.83 3.14
C LYS A 13 -18.42 -9.84 3.46
N GLY A 14 -17.62 -9.20 2.62
CA GLY A 14 -16.19 -9.00 2.86
C GLY A 14 -15.90 -7.91 3.91
N ARG A 15 -14.61 -7.75 4.25
CA ARG A 15 -14.10 -6.68 5.15
C ARG A 15 -14.27 -5.28 4.54
N TRP A 16 -14.50 -5.19 3.23
CA TRP A 16 -14.57 -3.94 2.46
C TRP A 16 -15.86 -3.82 1.67
N SER A 17 -16.48 -2.67 1.72
CA SER A 17 -17.59 -2.28 0.83
C SER A 17 -17.11 -1.25 -0.20
N ILE A 18 -17.89 -1.05 -1.26
CA ILE A 18 -17.63 0.02 -2.25
C ILE A 18 -17.71 1.40 -1.58
N ASP A 19 -18.61 1.56 -0.60
CA ASP A 19 -18.74 2.81 0.13
C ASP A 19 -17.50 3.10 0.99
N ASP A 20 -16.89 2.07 1.63
CA ASP A 20 -15.61 2.24 2.33
C ASP A 20 -14.53 2.79 1.38
N MET A 21 -14.45 2.25 0.14
CA MET A 21 -13.48 2.73 -0.85
C MET A 21 -13.71 4.19 -1.23
N PHE A 22 -14.97 4.58 -1.40
CA PHE A 22 -15.34 5.94 -1.75
C PHE A 22 -15.18 6.92 -0.58
N ASP A 23 -15.37 6.49 0.66
CA ASP A 23 -15.18 7.32 1.85
C ASP A 23 -13.69 7.58 2.10
N MET A 24 -12.84 6.58 1.88
CA MET A 24 -11.38 6.75 1.93
C MET A 24 -10.84 7.61 0.77
N TYR A 25 -11.47 7.53 -0.40
CA TYR A 25 -11.03 8.23 -1.61
C TYR A 25 -12.19 8.98 -2.29
N PRO A 26 -12.57 10.16 -1.76
CA PRO A 26 -13.66 10.96 -2.33
C PRO A 26 -13.48 11.27 -3.82
N ASN A 27 -12.24 11.47 -4.27
CA ASN A 27 -11.94 11.69 -5.69
C ASN A 27 -12.37 10.51 -6.58
N LEU A 28 -12.29 9.25 -6.09
CA LEU A 28 -12.80 8.10 -6.83
C LEU A 28 -14.33 8.10 -6.89
N ARG A 29 -14.99 8.58 -5.84
CA ARG A 29 -16.46 8.75 -5.82
C ARG A 29 -16.91 9.77 -6.85
N GLU A 30 -16.26 10.94 -6.89
CA GLU A 30 -16.55 12.01 -7.87
C GLU A 30 -16.35 11.56 -9.32
N ARG A 31 -15.47 10.59 -9.52
CA ARG A 31 -15.14 10.04 -10.84
C ARG A 31 -15.69 8.64 -11.09
N ALA A 32 -16.71 8.22 -10.33
CA ALA A 32 -17.25 6.86 -10.41
C ALA A 32 -17.75 6.47 -11.81
N ASP A 33 -18.24 7.45 -12.58
CA ASP A 33 -18.74 7.27 -13.95
C ASP A 33 -17.70 7.58 -15.04
N VAL A 34 -16.47 7.95 -14.65
CA VAL A 34 -15.37 8.24 -15.59
C VAL A 34 -14.65 6.94 -15.94
N LEU A 35 -14.20 6.82 -17.20
CA LEU A 35 -13.40 5.68 -17.64
C LEU A 35 -12.05 5.65 -16.89
N GLY A 36 -11.66 4.48 -16.37
CA GLY A 36 -10.40 4.32 -15.64
C GLY A 36 -9.14 4.66 -16.46
N SER A 37 -9.23 4.69 -17.78
CA SER A 37 -8.12 5.07 -18.67
C SER A 37 -7.87 6.58 -18.75
N VAL A 38 -8.80 7.42 -18.28
CA VAL A 38 -8.69 8.89 -18.37
C VAL A 38 -8.47 9.57 -17.00
N ILE A 39 -8.41 8.81 -15.93
CA ILE A 39 -8.02 9.31 -14.60
C ILE A 39 -6.49 9.40 -14.48
N SER A 40 -6.00 10.23 -13.57
CA SER A 40 -4.55 10.41 -13.34
C SER A 40 -3.86 9.12 -12.90
N GLY A 41 -2.54 9.01 -13.10
CA GLY A 41 -1.76 7.84 -12.67
C GLY A 41 -1.90 7.53 -11.18
N GLY A 42 -1.92 8.56 -10.31
CA GLY A 42 -2.17 8.38 -8.89
C GLY A 42 -3.58 7.84 -8.58
N GLU A 43 -4.60 8.34 -9.28
CA GLU A 43 -5.97 7.81 -9.15
C GLU A 43 -6.08 6.36 -9.68
N GLN A 44 -5.34 6.02 -10.75
CA GLN A 44 -5.27 4.64 -11.26
C GLN A 44 -4.62 3.71 -10.24
N GLN A 45 -3.53 4.14 -9.59
CA GLN A 45 -2.88 3.39 -8.52
C GLN A 45 -3.85 3.13 -7.37
N MET A 46 -4.52 4.17 -6.87
CA MET A 46 -5.52 4.05 -5.81
C MET A 46 -6.67 3.12 -6.20
N LEU A 47 -7.20 3.26 -7.43
CA LEU A 47 -8.26 2.39 -7.94
C LEU A 47 -7.81 0.92 -8.01
N SER A 48 -6.56 0.66 -8.40
CA SER A 48 -5.98 -0.69 -8.45
C SER A 48 -5.90 -1.33 -7.06
N MET A 49 -5.40 -0.56 -6.07
CA MET A 49 -5.34 -1.02 -4.68
C MET A 49 -6.74 -1.30 -4.12
N CYS A 50 -7.68 -0.38 -4.29
CA CYS A 50 -9.07 -0.55 -3.88
C CYS A 50 -9.70 -1.80 -4.52
N ARG A 51 -9.49 -2.01 -5.82
CA ARG A 51 -9.98 -3.20 -6.52
C ARG A 51 -9.42 -4.49 -5.94
N THR A 52 -8.14 -4.52 -5.57
CA THR A 52 -7.49 -5.68 -4.92
C THR A 52 -8.15 -5.97 -3.57
N LEU A 53 -8.41 -4.94 -2.77
CA LEU A 53 -9.05 -5.07 -1.46
C LEU A 53 -10.49 -5.58 -1.54
N MET A 54 -11.23 -5.22 -2.60
CA MET A 54 -12.58 -5.77 -2.83
C MET A 54 -12.60 -7.29 -3.00
N GLY A 55 -11.44 -7.92 -3.27
CA GLY A 55 -11.27 -9.38 -3.31
C GLY A 55 -11.14 -10.03 -1.92
N ASP A 56 -11.18 -9.24 -0.85
CA ASP A 56 -11.07 -9.66 0.56
C ASP A 56 -9.85 -10.56 0.84
N PRO A 57 -8.62 -10.13 0.48
CA PRO A 57 -7.42 -10.93 0.68
C PRO A 57 -7.00 -10.97 2.15
N ASP A 58 -6.32 -12.05 2.58
CA ASP A 58 -5.67 -12.14 3.90
C ASP A 58 -4.25 -11.57 3.89
N LEU A 59 -3.64 -11.52 2.70
CA LEU A 59 -2.32 -10.94 2.43
C LEU A 59 -2.36 -10.14 1.15
N VAL A 60 -1.80 -8.94 1.18
CA VAL A 60 -1.50 -8.13 -0.01
C VAL A 60 0.00 -7.95 -0.16
N MET A 61 0.50 -8.11 -1.39
CA MET A 61 1.87 -7.80 -1.76
C MET A 61 1.85 -6.54 -2.61
N ILE A 62 2.62 -5.54 -2.21
CA ILE A 62 2.60 -4.21 -2.82
C ILE A 62 4.04 -3.81 -3.13
N ASP A 63 4.30 -3.53 -4.39
CA ASP A 63 5.62 -3.17 -4.90
C ASP A 63 5.63 -1.69 -5.27
N GLU A 64 6.49 -0.91 -4.61
CA GLU A 64 6.76 0.52 -4.81
C GLU A 64 5.49 1.38 -4.99
N PRO A 65 4.50 1.32 -4.08
CA PRO A 65 3.20 1.96 -4.28
C PRO A 65 3.28 3.49 -4.33
N THR A 66 4.41 4.08 -3.93
CA THR A 66 4.56 5.55 -3.85
C THR A 66 5.52 6.11 -4.89
N GLU A 67 6.07 5.27 -5.78
CA GLU A 67 6.98 5.72 -6.82
C GLU A 67 6.29 6.68 -7.80
N GLY A 68 6.96 7.81 -8.10
CA GLY A 68 6.47 8.81 -9.06
C GLY A 68 5.20 9.56 -8.63
N LEU A 69 4.68 9.34 -7.43
CA LEU A 69 3.45 9.98 -6.96
C LEU A 69 3.71 11.35 -6.29
N ALA A 70 2.74 12.25 -6.44
CA ALA A 70 2.73 13.52 -5.72
C ALA A 70 2.60 13.29 -4.19
N PRO A 71 3.18 14.17 -3.34
CA PRO A 71 3.19 14.01 -1.88
C PRO A 71 1.81 13.75 -1.26
N LYS A 72 0.78 14.42 -1.75
CA LYS A 72 -0.61 14.22 -1.29
C LYS A 72 -1.12 12.78 -1.54
N ILE A 73 -0.75 12.19 -2.68
CA ILE A 73 -1.14 10.81 -3.00
C ILE A 73 -0.34 9.82 -2.16
N VAL A 74 0.95 10.11 -1.92
CA VAL A 74 1.79 9.31 -1.01
C VAL A 74 1.18 9.23 0.38
N GLU A 75 0.67 10.35 0.92
CA GLU A 75 -0.04 10.36 2.20
C GLU A 75 -1.30 9.51 2.17
N GLN A 76 -2.09 9.59 1.10
CA GLN A 76 -3.29 8.76 0.91
C GLN A 76 -2.94 7.27 0.86
N VAL A 77 -1.87 6.89 0.15
CA VAL A 77 -1.36 5.49 0.13
C VAL A 77 -0.97 5.05 1.54
N SER A 78 -0.22 5.86 2.28
CA SER A 78 0.19 5.53 3.66
C SER A 78 -1.01 5.31 4.58
N ASN A 79 -2.03 6.15 4.47
CA ASN A 79 -3.26 6.02 5.26
C ASN A 79 -4.04 4.74 4.89
N LEU A 80 -4.09 4.40 3.58
CA LEU A 80 -4.70 3.14 3.14
C LEU A 80 -3.96 1.93 3.72
N LEU A 81 -2.63 1.91 3.68
CA LEU A 81 -1.84 0.80 4.21
C LEU A 81 -2.09 0.61 5.72
N ALA A 82 -2.18 1.71 6.48
CA ALA A 82 -2.53 1.66 7.90
C ALA A 82 -3.95 1.08 8.12
N GLU A 83 -4.93 1.49 7.31
CA GLU A 83 -6.30 0.97 7.38
C GLU A 83 -6.37 -0.52 7.00
N ILE A 84 -5.62 -0.97 5.98
CA ILE A 84 -5.51 -2.38 5.60
C ILE A 84 -5.01 -3.21 6.79
N ALA A 85 -3.92 -2.76 7.43
CA ALA A 85 -3.34 -3.44 8.58
C ALA A 85 -4.32 -3.48 9.78
N SER A 86 -5.05 -2.38 10.04
CA SER A 86 -6.04 -2.30 11.13
C SER A 86 -7.21 -3.28 10.96
N ARG A 87 -7.54 -3.65 9.73
CA ARG A 87 -8.57 -4.66 9.41
C ARG A 87 -8.03 -6.10 9.40
N GLY A 88 -6.81 -6.31 9.89
CA GLY A 88 -6.21 -7.63 10.04
C GLY A 88 -5.71 -8.27 8.75
N ILE A 89 -5.47 -7.47 7.71
CA ILE A 89 -4.87 -7.92 6.45
C ILE A 89 -3.34 -7.77 6.58
N SER A 90 -2.61 -8.83 6.30
CA SER A 90 -1.15 -8.79 6.25
C SER A 90 -0.66 -8.03 5.02
N ILE A 91 0.43 -7.28 5.17
CA ILE A 91 1.03 -6.52 4.07
C ILE A 91 2.49 -6.94 3.91
N LEU A 92 2.88 -7.36 2.72
CA LEU A 92 4.27 -7.40 2.28
C LEU A 92 4.51 -6.19 1.37
N LEU A 93 5.25 -5.21 1.89
CA LEU A 93 5.56 -3.98 1.18
C LEU A 93 7.00 -3.99 0.70
N VAL A 94 7.21 -3.76 -0.60
CA VAL A 94 8.50 -3.39 -1.17
C VAL A 94 8.50 -1.88 -1.38
N GLU A 95 9.45 -1.16 -0.78
CA GLU A 95 9.51 0.30 -0.84
C GLU A 95 10.96 0.78 -0.71
N GLN A 96 11.38 1.69 -1.58
CA GLN A 96 12.70 2.30 -1.53
C GLN A 96 12.73 3.54 -0.62
N LYS A 97 11.58 4.18 -0.40
CA LYS A 97 11.47 5.36 0.48
C LYS A 97 11.44 4.94 1.94
N LEU A 98 12.62 4.93 2.56
CA LEU A 98 12.82 4.50 3.95
C LEU A 98 11.80 5.11 4.92
N GLY A 99 11.54 6.42 4.83
CA GLY A 99 10.61 7.10 5.74
C GLY A 99 9.18 6.54 5.71
N ILE A 100 8.73 6.02 4.55
CA ILE A 100 7.42 5.38 4.43
C ILE A 100 7.49 3.97 5.02
N ALA A 101 8.50 3.18 4.63
CA ALA A 101 8.68 1.83 5.14
C ALA A 101 8.73 1.81 6.68
N LEU A 102 9.52 2.69 7.30
CA LEU A 102 9.63 2.78 8.77
C LEU A 102 8.32 3.17 9.46
N LYS A 103 7.50 4.02 8.82
CA LYS A 103 6.26 4.52 9.41
C LYS A 103 5.17 3.45 9.55
N ILE A 104 5.14 2.48 8.63
CA ILE A 104 4.03 1.53 8.51
C ILE A 104 4.41 0.08 8.76
N SER A 105 5.71 -0.24 8.79
CA SER A 105 6.18 -1.61 9.00
C SER A 105 6.35 -1.94 10.47
N HIS A 106 6.12 -3.21 10.83
CA HIS A 106 6.46 -3.78 12.13
C HIS A 106 7.80 -4.52 12.09
N ARG A 107 8.15 -5.06 10.92
CA ARG A 107 9.36 -5.82 10.65
C ARG A 107 9.94 -5.41 9.30
N LEU A 108 11.23 -5.39 9.20
CA LEU A 108 11.98 -4.95 8.02
C LEU A 108 12.93 -6.04 7.54
N TYR A 109 13.05 -6.12 6.23
CA TYR A 109 14.09 -6.84 5.53
C TYR A 109 14.82 -5.85 4.62
N VAL A 110 16.13 -5.66 4.81
CA VAL A 110 16.94 -4.89 3.88
C VAL A 110 17.56 -5.85 2.89
N MET A 111 17.37 -5.58 1.61
CA MET A 111 17.95 -6.36 0.51
C MET A 111 19.13 -5.60 -0.11
N GLY A 112 20.23 -6.29 -0.28
CA GLY A 112 21.40 -5.77 -0.99
C GLY A 112 22.04 -6.88 -1.82
N HIS A 113 22.42 -6.59 -3.07
CA HIS A 113 23.07 -7.53 -3.97
C HIS A 113 22.38 -8.90 -4.12
N GLY A 114 21.04 -8.91 -4.01
CA GLY A 114 20.23 -10.15 -4.15
C GLY A 114 20.12 -10.97 -2.85
N GLU A 115 20.62 -10.49 -1.74
CA GLU A 115 20.57 -11.16 -0.43
C GLU A 115 19.86 -10.29 0.62
N ILE A 116 19.33 -10.92 1.68
CA ILE A 116 18.83 -10.21 2.85
C ILE A 116 20.02 -9.89 3.75
N VAL A 117 20.35 -8.61 3.85
CA VAL A 117 21.51 -8.12 4.64
C VAL A 117 21.10 -7.70 6.04
N PHE A 118 19.81 -7.50 6.29
CA PHE A 118 19.25 -7.24 7.62
C PHE A 118 17.82 -7.76 7.71
N GLU A 119 17.48 -8.28 8.89
CA GLU A 119 16.12 -8.66 9.29
C GLU A 119 15.91 -8.26 10.75
N GLY A 120 14.84 -7.53 11.05
CA GLY A 120 14.52 -7.10 12.40
C GLY A 120 13.32 -6.17 12.49
N THR A 121 13.08 -5.65 13.69
CA THR A 121 12.09 -4.62 13.95
C THR A 121 12.56 -3.24 13.49
N VAL A 122 11.63 -2.27 13.44
CA VAL A 122 11.96 -0.87 13.13
C VAL A 122 12.95 -0.29 14.15
N ASP A 123 12.79 -0.64 15.44
CA ASP A 123 13.69 -0.15 16.50
C ASP A 123 15.10 -0.72 16.36
N GLU A 124 15.22 -2.02 16.09
CA GLU A 124 16.51 -2.69 15.85
C GLU A 124 17.21 -2.11 14.62
N PHE A 125 16.47 -1.86 13.54
CA PHE A 125 16.99 -1.22 12.34
C PHE A 125 17.46 0.21 12.62
N THR A 126 16.67 1.00 13.34
CA THR A 126 16.99 2.39 13.66
C THR A 126 18.27 2.50 14.52
N ALA A 127 18.51 1.52 15.40
CA ALA A 127 19.71 1.43 16.21
C ALA A 127 20.96 0.92 15.45
N ASN A 128 20.76 0.32 14.26
CA ASN A 128 21.85 -0.26 13.47
C ASN A 128 22.40 0.73 12.44
N ASN A 129 23.32 1.60 12.89
CA ASN A 129 23.95 2.59 12.01
C ASN A 129 24.74 1.96 10.86
N GLN A 130 25.39 0.81 11.09
CA GLN A 130 26.21 0.15 10.06
C GLN A 130 25.35 -0.24 8.85
N VAL A 131 24.23 -0.89 9.05
CA VAL A 131 23.34 -1.29 7.95
C VAL A 131 22.77 -0.07 7.21
N ARG A 132 22.46 0.99 7.94
CA ARG A 132 21.91 2.23 7.34
C ARG A 132 22.93 2.93 6.45
N GLU A 133 24.17 3.09 6.93
CA GLU A 133 25.25 3.75 6.19
C GLU A 133 25.71 2.91 4.99
N GLU A 134 25.79 1.59 5.15
CA GLU A 134 26.33 0.70 4.12
C GLU A 134 25.33 0.45 2.97
N TRP A 135 24.01 0.39 3.27
CA TRP A 135 23.02 -0.10 2.32
C TRP A 135 21.96 0.92 1.91
N LEU A 136 21.79 2.01 2.65
CA LEU A 136 20.70 2.94 2.41
C LEU A 136 21.15 4.40 2.22
N GLU A 137 22.46 4.67 2.27
CA GLU A 137 23.06 6.02 2.09
C GLU A 137 22.39 7.12 2.95
N VAL A 138 22.08 6.81 4.24
CA VAL A 138 21.34 7.72 5.13
C VAL A 138 22.21 8.13 6.32
#